data_924f74d6e79847ad02a381dd72fac730
#
_entry.id   924f74d6e79847ad02a381dd72fac730
#
_cell.length_a   1.000
_cell.length_b   1.000
_cell.length_c   1.000
_cell.angle_alpha   90.00
_cell.angle_beta   90.00
_cell.angle_gamma   90.00
#
_symmetry.space_group_name_H-M   'P 1'
#
loop_
_entity.id
_entity.type
_entity.pdbx_description
1 polymer ?
#
loop_
_entity_poly.entity_id
_entity_poly.type
_entity_poly.pdbx_seq_one_letter_code
_entity_poly.pdbx_strand_id
1 'polypeptide(L)' 'MVWVNTETHVYHHQGSRWYGRTKKGKYMTEADAIKEGDRVDKEEKPKAKP' A
#
# COMPACT_ATOMS: atom_id res chain seq x y z
N MET A 1 -3.28 -1.60 -8.60
CA MET A 1 -2.20 -2.17 -7.80
C MET A 1 -1.78 -1.21 -6.72
N VAL A 2 -1.27 -1.73 -5.64
CA VAL A 2 -0.71 -0.90 -4.60
C VAL A 2 0.75 -1.28 -4.40
N TRP A 3 1.49 -0.41 -3.77
CA TRP A 3 2.89 -0.65 -3.44
C TRP A 3 2.95 -0.94 -1.94
N VAL A 4 3.44 -2.10 -1.60
CA VAL A 4 3.52 -2.51 -0.20
C VAL A 4 4.94 -2.36 0.30
N ASN A 5 5.12 -1.57 1.33
CA ASN A 5 6.40 -1.43 1.98
C ASN A 5 6.57 -2.66 2.87
N THR A 6 7.47 -3.54 2.50
CA THR A 6 7.61 -4.80 3.20
C THR A 6 8.27 -4.66 4.56
N GLU A 7 8.82 -3.51 4.85
CA GLU A 7 9.42 -3.29 6.17
C GLU A 7 8.38 -2.90 7.21
N THR A 8 7.39 -2.13 6.79
CA THR A 8 6.39 -1.64 7.73
C THR A 8 5.03 -2.27 7.50
N HIS A 9 4.87 -3.02 6.42
CA HIS A 9 3.61 -3.63 6.05
C HIS A 9 2.53 -2.57 5.83
N VAL A 10 2.94 -1.48 5.21
CA VAL A 10 2.02 -0.41 4.86
C VAL A 10 1.96 -0.34 3.35
N TYR A 11 0.76 -0.23 2.79
CA TYR A 11 0.65 -0.14 1.34
C TYR A 11 0.24 1.27 0.94
N HIS A 12 0.66 1.64 -0.26
CA HIS A 12 0.42 2.96 -0.81
C HIS A 12 -0.27 2.85 -2.14
N HIS A 13 -1.23 3.72 -2.35
CA HIS A 13 -1.96 3.71 -3.61
C HIS A 13 -1.19 4.46 -4.69
N GLN A 14 -1.53 4.15 -5.92
CA GLN A 14 -0.97 4.83 -7.05
C GLN A 14 -1.23 6.32 -6.90
N GLY A 15 -0.21 7.11 -7.14
CA GLY A 15 -0.33 8.54 -6.98
C GLY A 15 0.16 9.05 -5.64
N SER A 16 0.43 8.15 -4.72
CA SER A 16 0.99 8.53 -3.43
C SER A 16 2.46 8.86 -3.59
N ARG A 17 2.94 9.74 -2.72
CA ARG A 17 4.34 10.11 -2.76
C ARG A 17 5.28 8.94 -2.49
N TRP A 18 4.77 7.93 -1.82
CA TRP A 18 5.60 6.78 -1.47
C TRP A 18 5.43 5.59 -2.39
N TYR A 19 4.54 5.71 -3.35
CA TYR A 19 4.27 4.62 -4.26
C TYR A 19 5.52 4.27 -5.07
N GLY A 20 6.02 3.06 -4.85
CA GLY A 20 7.23 2.61 -5.55
C GLY A 20 8.49 3.31 -5.13
N ARG A 21 8.44 4.06 -4.02
CA ARG A 21 9.58 4.88 -3.62
C ARG A 21 10.24 4.47 -2.33
N THR A 22 9.74 3.44 -1.69
CA THR A 22 10.38 2.96 -0.47
C THR A 22 11.50 2.02 -0.87
N LYS A 23 12.49 1.90 0.00
CA LYS A 23 13.63 1.04 -0.27
C LYS A 23 13.24 -0.39 -0.55
N LYS A 24 12.33 -0.92 0.22
CA LYS A 24 11.87 -2.28 0.05
C LYS A 24 10.39 -2.29 -0.15
N GLY A 25 9.94 -3.08 -1.08
CA GLY A 25 8.53 -3.14 -1.34
C GLY A 25 8.23 -4.01 -2.54
N LYS A 26 6.97 -4.18 -2.79
CA LYS A 26 6.53 -4.96 -3.93
C LYS A 26 5.14 -4.51 -4.34
N TYR A 27 4.80 -4.79 -5.57
CA TYR A 27 3.48 -4.46 -6.08
C TYR A 27 2.53 -5.62 -5.83
N MET A 28 1.30 -5.31 -5.53
CA MET A 28 0.27 -6.33 -5.42
C MET A 28 -1.09 -5.65 -5.52
N THR A 29 -2.15 -6.42 -5.61
CA THR A 29 -3.47 -5.83 -5.60
C THR A 29 -3.81 -5.41 -4.19
N GLU A 30 -4.73 -4.46 -4.06
CA GLU A 30 -5.14 -4.01 -2.74
C GLU A 30 -5.75 -5.15 -1.94
N ALA A 31 -6.52 -6.00 -2.61
CA ALA A 31 -7.12 -7.14 -1.93
C ALA A 31 -6.06 -8.06 -1.36
N ASP A 32 -5.01 -8.30 -2.11
CA ASP A 32 -3.91 -9.13 -1.64
C ASP A 32 -3.19 -8.49 -0.47
N ALA A 33 -3.00 -7.18 -0.52
CA ALA A 33 -2.33 -6.48 0.56
C ALA A 33 -3.13 -6.60 1.85
N ILE A 34 -4.44 -6.45 1.76
CA ILE A 34 -5.29 -6.57 2.92
C ILE A 34 -5.26 -7.99 3.46
N LYS A 35 -5.29 -8.95 2.56
CA LYS A 35 -5.28 -10.35 2.94
C LYS A 35 -3.97 -10.71 3.64
N GLU A 36 -2.90 -10.07 3.23
CA GLU A 36 -1.59 -10.32 3.80
C GLU A 36 -1.45 -9.68 5.17
N GLY A 37 -2.34 -8.79 5.52
CA GLY A 37 -2.26 -8.12 6.80
C GLY A 37 -1.65 -6.74 6.74
N ASP A 38 -1.45 -6.23 5.54
CA ASP A 38 -0.88 -4.90 5.40
C ASP A 38 -1.97 -3.85 5.65
N ARG A 39 -1.56 -2.65 5.93
CA ARG A 39 -2.49 -1.57 6.20
C ARG A 39 -2.16 -0.35 5.37
N VAL A 40 -3.14 0.50 5.17
CA VAL A 40 -2.94 1.71 4.39
C VAL A 40 -2.17 2.73 5.21
N ASP A 41 -1.40 3.57 4.53
CA ASP A 41 -0.68 4.63 5.17
C ASP A 41 -1.66 5.57 5.86
N LYS A 42 -1.25 6.14 6.96
CA LYS A 42 -2.09 7.07 7.70
C LYS A 42 -2.50 8.26 6.86
N GLU A 43 -1.64 8.70 5.97
CA GLU A 43 -1.90 9.86 5.14
C GLU A 43 -2.75 9.54 3.93
N GLU A 44 -3.06 8.28 3.73
CA GLU A 44 -3.86 7.86 2.59
C GLU A 44 -5.11 7.19 3.08
N LYS A 45 -6.15 7.30 2.34
CA LYS A 45 -7.39 6.64 2.68
C LYS A 45 -7.70 5.57 1.67
N PRO A 46 -8.32 4.48 2.10
CA PRO A 46 -8.70 3.44 1.17
C PRO A 46 -9.57 4.03 0.08
N LYS A 47 -9.26 3.67 -1.13
CA LYS A 47 -10.00 4.16 -2.24
C LYS A 47 -11.42 3.67 -2.28
N ALA A 48 -11.60 2.49 -1.87
CA ALA A 48 -12.90 1.88 -1.94
C ALA A 48 -13.77 2.27 -0.78
N LYS A 49 -13.93 3.50 -0.57
CA LYS A 49 -14.81 3.95 0.48
C LYS A 49 -16.08 4.40 -0.11
N PRO A 50 -17.14 3.87 0.32
CA PRO A 50 -18.42 4.39 -0.14
C PRO A 50 -18.62 5.77 0.40
#